data_0214362d69c2483e7db8e280b0165aae
#
_entry.id   0214362d69c2483e7db8e280b0165aae
#
_cell.length_a   1.000
_cell.length_b   1.000
_cell.length_c   1.000
_cell.angle_alpha   90.00
_cell.angle_beta   90.00
_cell.angle_gamma   90.00
#
_symmetry.space_group_name_H-M   'P 1'
#
loop_
_entity.id
_entity.type
_entity.pdbx_description
1 polymer ?
#
loop_
_entity_poly.entity_id
_entity_poly.type
_entity_poly.pdbx_seq_one_letter_code
_entity_poly.pdbx_strand_id
1 'polypeptide(L)'
;GLDSQVGGTGWGAGLFGGTTAGALTTQLAEALDNSETAIDVDSATGITAGDTILIEEELITVGTISSNTLGTGGGPSTRGASGTTAVTHADNTIVRLAVGNASSSDDFTGWGIAAVSGTTREIRTWSHDNFGEDLFINPRDESVYRWDKTNGLSTRAVEISTISGAENAPTVAKQIMVDENHLIAFGTNIYGTTTQDPLLIRFSDDENQLLFTVRSGSAANFLTIGSGSEFVQAIKTKREILVWTDVSLHSLRYIGYPLYYGIDQITSSITIMGSKAAVAVEDAVFWMGKDNFYVYAGGTKTLPCTVKDKVFLDFNNEQADKVVAGVNSEYTEVIWFYPSESNSLTNGGTGDIDKYVIYNYGQGIWYFGTLTRTAWIDRGIRQFPIAAGSPNLFNHETGFDDDGSAMTSFIESAPMDIGDGDKFTLVQKVIPDLTFDGS
;
A
#
# COMPACT_ATOMS: atom_id res chain seq x y z
N GLY A 1 2.58 -6.63 -12.93
CA GLY A 1 1.62 -5.68 -12.37
C GLY A 1 0.25 -6.30 -12.37
N LEU A 2 -0.45 -6.21 -11.29
CA LEU A 2 -1.82 -6.68 -11.23
C LEU A 2 -2.71 -5.74 -12.02
N ASP A 3 -3.11 -6.16 -13.18
CA ASP A 3 -4.24 -5.58 -13.94
C ASP A 3 -5.60 -6.00 -13.34
N SER A 4 -5.68 -6.16 -12.03
CA SER A 4 -6.96 -6.43 -11.41
C SER A 4 -7.76 -5.13 -11.33
N GLN A 5 -8.66 -4.96 -12.25
CA GLN A 5 -9.66 -3.91 -12.14
C GLN A 5 -10.67 -4.30 -11.06
N VAL A 6 -10.93 -3.37 -10.18
CA VAL A 6 -11.85 -3.58 -9.07
C VAL A 6 -13.24 -3.15 -9.49
N GLY A 7 -14.19 -4.07 -9.44
CA GLY A 7 -15.62 -3.76 -9.65
C GLY A 7 -16.15 -2.88 -8.52
N GLY A 8 -17.03 -1.93 -8.87
CA GLY A 8 -17.72 -1.08 -7.90
C GLY A 8 -17.34 0.40 -7.99
N THR A 9 -17.72 1.20 -6.99
CA THR A 9 -17.65 2.66 -7.00
C THR A 9 -16.85 3.24 -5.84
N GLY A 10 -16.21 2.40 -5.05
CA GLY A 10 -15.44 2.80 -3.87
C GLY A 10 -13.95 3.03 -4.16
N TRP A 11 -13.20 3.26 -3.11
CA TRP A 11 -11.75 3.26 -3.10
C TRP A 11 -11.23 1.92 -3.59
N GLY A 12 -10.43 1.93 -4.64
CA GLY A 12 -9.89 0.73 -5.26
C GLY A 12 -10.74 0.16 -6.41
N ALA A 13 -11.88 0.78 -6.76
CA ALA A 13 -12.69 0.37 -7.90
C ALA A 13 -12.22 1.05 -9.20
N GLY A 14 -11.66 0.29 -10.11
CA GLY A 14 -11.22 0.80 -11.42
C GLY A 14 -10.15 1.88 -11.30
N LEU A 15 -10.21 2.88 -12.15
CA LEU A 15 -9.39 4.08 -12.05
C LEU A 15 -9.65 4.80 -10.72
N PHE A 16 -8.62 5.35 -10.10
CA PHE A 16 -8.76 6.09 -8.85
C PHE A 16 -9.80 7.19 -8.97
N GLY A 17 -10.77 7.16 -8.06
CA GLY A 17 -11.91 8.05 -8.12
C GLY A 17 -13.19 7.42 -8.69
N GLY A 18 -13.17 6.17 -9.14
CA GLY A 18 -14.32 5.42 -9.67
C GLY A 18 -14.88 6.02 -10.96
N THR A 19 -16.10 5.67 -11.31
CA THR A 19 -16.77 6.21 -12.49
C THR A 19 -17.36 7.60 -12.24
N THR A 20 -17.31 8.46 -13.25
CA THR A 20 -17.88 9.82 -13.21
C THR A 20 -19.40 9.87 -13.23
N ALA A 21 -20.07 8.84 -13.71
CA ALA A 21 -21.51 8.68 -13.55
C ALA A 21 -21.74 7.95 -12.24
N GLY A 22 -22.62 8.41 -11.38
CA GLY A 22 -23.02 7.69 -10.18
C GLY A 22 -23.14 6.23 -10.55
N ALA A 23 -22.43 5.34 -9.84
CA ALA A 23 -22.43 3.95 -10.18
C ALA A 23 -23.86 3.51 -10.35
N LEU A 24 -24.11 2.92 -11.48
CA LEU A 24 -25.39 2.33 -11.68
C LEU A 24 -25.60 1.28 -10.59
N THR A 25 -26.46 1.58 -9.66
CA THR A 25 -26.95 0.62 -8.68
C THR A 25 -28.43 0.43 -8.94
N THR A 26 -28.82 -0.80 -9.12
CA THR A 26 -30.21 -1.25 -9.11
C THR A 26 -30.34 -2.36 -8.09
N GLN A 27 -31.50 -2.96 -7.95
CA GLN A 27 -31.72 -4.09 -7.08
C GLN A 27 -32.35 -5.22 -7.88
N LEU A 28 -32.19 -6.45 -7.41
CA LEU A 28 -32.96 -7.58 -7.93
C LEU A 28 -34.45 -7.34 -7.66
N ALA A 29 -35.28 -7.54 -8.67
CA ALA A 29 -36.74 -7.42 -8.58
C ALA A 29 -37.39 -8.73 -8.08
N GLU A 30 -36.59 -9.80 -7.96
CA GLU A 30 -36.98 -11.08 -7.39
C GLU A 30 -35.75 -11.83 -6.89
N ALA A 31 -35.95 -12.91 -6.12
CA ALA A 31 -34.87 -13.77 -5.69
C ALA A 31 -34.31 -14.55 -6.88
N LEU A 32 -32.97 -14.56 -7.01
CA LEU A 32 -32.25 -15.19 -8.12
C LEU A 32 -31.67 -16.53 -7.66
N ASP A 33 -32.00 -17.62 -8.34
CA ASP A 33 -31.38 -18.91 -8.06
C ASP A 33 -30.02 -19.07 -8.75
N ASN A 34 -29.29 -20.14 -8.44
CA ASN A 34 -27.92 -20.38 -8.95
C ASN A 34 -27.88 -20.89 -10.40
N SER A 35 -29.00 -21.13 -11.04
CA SER A 35 -29.12 -21.66 -12.40
C SER A 35 -29.81 -20.71 -13.37
N GLU A 36 -30.50 -19.72 -12.84
CA GLU A 36 -31.26 -18.75 -13.61
C GLU A 36 -30.33 -17.79 -14.36
N THR A 37 -30.63 -17.57 -15.63
CA THR A 37 -29.82 -16.71 -16.52
C THR A 37 -30.58 -15.48 -17.03
N ALA A 38 -31.88 -15.41 -16.74
CA ALA A 38 -32.73 -14.23 -16.95
C ALA A 38 -32.84 -13.52 -15.60
N ILE A 39 -32.28 -12.34 -15.47
CA ILE A 39 -32.15 -11.64 -14.20
C ILE A 39 -33.05 -10.42 -14.21
N ASP A 40 -34.06 -10.41 -13.38
CA ASP A 40 -34.97 -9.29 -13.26
C ASP A 40 -34.44 -8.25 -12.25
N VAL A 41 -34.34 -7.01 -12.71
CA VAL A 41 -33.88 -5.88 -11.91
C VAL A 41 -34.92 -4.76 -11.90
N ASP A 42 -34.90 -3.93 -10.85
CA ASP A 42 -35.84 -2.81 -10.74
C ASP A 42 -35.68 -1.80 -11.89
N SER A 43 -34.44 -1.62 -12.36
CA SER A 43 -34.14 -0.77 -13.51
C SER A 43 -32.89 -1.24 -14.24
N ALA A 44 -33.03 -1.52 -15.52
CA ALA A 44 -31.89 -1.82 -16.41
C ALA A 44 -31.33 -0.57 -17.09
N THR A 45 -31.76 0.64 -16.70
CA THR A 45 -31.26 1.90 -17.29
C THR A 45 -29.77 2.06 -17.07
N GLY A 46 -29.00 2.15 -18.17
CA GLY A 46 -27.55 2.30 -18.14
C GLY A 46 -26.76 0.98 -18.10
N ILE A 47 -27.45 -0.16 -18.10
CA ILE A 47 -26.84 -1.47 -18.33
C ILE A 47 -26.98 -1.80 -19.82
N THR A 48 -25.92 -2.32 -20.44
CA THR A 48 -25.89 -2.75 -21.83
C THR A 48 -25.56 -4.24 -21.94
N ALA A 49 -25.99 -4.89 -23.01
CA ALA A 49 -25.60 -6.29 -23.26
C ALA A 49 -24.08 -6.39 -23.43
N GLY A 50 -23.46 -7.34 -22.74
CA GLY A 50 -22.00 -7.50 -22.64
C GLY A 50 -21.37 -6.84 -21.42
N ASP A 51 -22.08 -5.98 -20.71
CA ASP A 51 -21.59 -5.45 -19.43
C ASP A 51 -21.45 -6.56 -18.40
N THR A 52 -20.57 -6.34 -17.44
CA THR A 52 -20.46 -7.22 -16.26
C THR A 52 -21.10 -6.52 -15.07
N ILE A 53 -21.99 -7.21 -14.38
CA ILE A 53 -22.61 -6.77 -13.13
C ILE A 53 -22.08 -7.59 -11.96
N LEU A 54 -22.05 -6.98 -10.80
CA LEU A 54 -21.69 -7.61 -9.53
C LEU A 54 -22.93 -7.67 -8.63
N ILE A 55 -23.23 -8.88 -8.15
CA ILE A 55 -24.26 -9.13 -7.15
C ILE A 55 -23.59 -9.84 -5.97
N GLU A 56 -23.48 -9.17 -4.83
CA GLU A 56 -22.68 -9.63 -3.67
C GLU A 56 -21.24 -9.96 -4.10
N GLU A 57 -20.89 -11.23 -4.24
CA GLU A 57 -19.56 -11.71 -4.66
C GLU A 57 -19.59 -12.38 -6.05
N GLU A 58 -20.73 -12.41 -6.71
CA GLU A 58 -20.86 -13.03 -8.03
C GLU A 58 -20.77 -11.99 -9.14
N LEU A 59 -19.91 -12.25 -10.12
CA LEU A 59 -19.86 -11.51 -11.38
C LEU A 59 -20.72 -12.21 -12.43
N ILE A 60 -21.49 -11.42 -13.15
CA ILE A 60 -22.42 -11.92 -14.17
C ILE A 60 -22.24 -11.09 -15.44
N THR A 61 -21.92 -11.73 -16.56
CA THR A 61 -21.92 -11.06 -17.86
C THR A 61 -23.35 -10.96 -18.36
N VAL A 62 -23.80 -9.74 -18.61
CA VAL A 62 -25.16 -9.43 -19.03
C VAL A 62 -25.40 -9.90 -20.45
N GLY A 63 -26.45 -10.70 -20.64
CA GLY A 63 -26.91 -11.10 -21.94
C GLY A 63 -27.77 -10.02 -22.63
N THR A 64 -28.64 -10.42 -23.56
CA THR A 64 -29.57 -9.48 -24.20
C THR A 64 -30.56 -8.91 -23.18
N ILE A 65 -30.83 -7.61 -23.28
CA ILE A 65 -31.72 -6.91 -22.35
C ILE A 65 -33.10 -6.69 -23.02
N SER A 66 -34.14 -7.01 -22.29
CA SER A 66 -35.51 -6.67 -22.68
C SER A 66 -36.25 -6.07 -21.49
N SER A 67 -36.62 -4.79 -21.58
CA SER A 67 -37.18 -4.04 -20.46
C SER A 67 -36.20 -4.03 -19.28
N ASN A 68 -36.58 -4.60 -18.13
CA ASN A 68 -35.73 -4.69 -16.94
C ASN A 68 -35.20 -6.11 -16.69
N THR A 69 -35.31 -7.01 -17.67
CA THR A 69 -34.78 -8.38 -17.58
C THR A 69 -33.47 -8.48 -18.37
N LEU A 70 -32.41 -8.91 -17.70
CA LEU A 70 -31.08 -9.11 -18.26
C LEU A 70 -30.90 -10.58 -18.64
N GLY A 71 -30.61 -10.88 -19.91
CA GLY A 71 -30.40 -12.25 -20.37
C GLY A 71 -31.63 -12.91 -21.02
N THR A 72 -32.40 -12.14 -21.77
CA THR A 72 -33.61 -12.65 -22.49
C THR A 72 -33.38 -12.88 -23.97
N GLY A 73 -34.32 -13.53 -24.64
CA GLY A 73 -34.46 -13.52 -26.10
C GLY A 73 -33.33 -14.18 -26.89
N GLY A 74 -32.69 -15.19 -26.37
CA GLY A 74 -31.64 -15.95 -27.07
C GLY A 74 -30.20 -15.51 -26.74
N GLY A 75 -30.04 -14.55 -25.84
CA GLY A 75 -28.73 -14.16 -25.27
C GLY A 75 -28.78 -14.20 -23.74
N PRO A 76 -28.73 -15.40 -23.10
CA PRO A 76 -28.76 -15.52 -21.66
C PRO A 76 -27.60 -14.80 -20.99
N SER A 77 -27.77 -14.30 -19.77
CA SER A 77 -26.68 -13.81 -18.96
C SER A 77 -25.78 -14.98 -18.53
N THR A 78 -24.49 -14.75 -18.47
CA THR A 78 -23.53 -15.77 -18.04
C THR A 78 -23.23 -15.57 -16.56
N ARG A 79 -23.67 -16.53 -15.75
CA ARG A 79 -23.48 -16.58 -14.29
C ARG A 79 -22.07 -17.05 -13.95
N GLY A 80 -21.56 -16.64 -12.80
CA GLY A 80 -20.23 -17.03 -12.33
C GLY A 80 -19.11 -16.58 -13.25
N ALA A 81 -19.24 -15.40 -13.88
CA ALA A 81 -18.24 -14.87 -14.79
C ALA A 81 -16.92 -14.60 -14.07
N SER A 82 -15.81 -14.56 -14.83
CA SER A 82 -14.46 -14.22 -14.34
C SER A 82 -13.98 -15.04 -13.13
N GLY A 83 -14.37 -16.32 -13.05
CA GLY A 83 -13.93 -17.24 -12.00
C GLY A 83 -14.75 -17.19 -10.71
N THR A 84 -15.79 -16.37 -10.64
CA THR A 84 -16.75 -16.42 -9.53
C THR A 84 -17.69 -17.62 -9.64
N THR A 85 -18.41 -17.94 -8.57
CA THR A 85 -19.34 -19.06 -8.54
C THR A 85 -20.77 -18.54 -8.56
N ALA A 86 -21.63 -19.15 -9.40
CA ALA A 86 -23.06 -18.86 -9.40
C ALA A 86 -23.69 -19.32 -8.09
N VAL A 87 -24.30 -18.40 -7.36
CA VAL A 87 -24.95 -18.62 -6.06
C VAL A 87 -26.39 -18.05 -6.08
N THR A 88 -27.16 -18.36 -5.05
CA THR A 88 -28.48 -17.78 -4.87
C THR A 88 -28.41 -16.41 -4.23
N HIS A 89 -29.21 -15.47 -4.73
CA HIS A 89 -29.28 -14.11 -4.16
C HIS A 89 -30.73 -13.81 -3.74
N ALA A 90 -30.90 -13.08 -2.67
CA ALA A 90 -32.20 -12.69 -2.17
C ALA A 90 -32.81 -11.57 -3.02
N ASP A 91 -34.14 -11.46 -3.01
CA ASP A 91 -34.87 -10.31 -3.54
C ASP A 91 -34.34 -8.99 -2.91
N ASN A 92 -34.34 -7.92 -3.69
CA ASN A 92 -33.81 -6.60 -3.31
C ASN A 92 -32.29 -6.56 -3.04
N THR A 93 -31.53 -7.61 -3.41
CA THR A 93 -30.05 -7.55 -3.36
C THR A 93 -29.54 -6.51 -4.35
N ILE A 94 -28.56 -5.72 -3.93
CA ILE A 94 -27.99 -4.63 -4.74
C ILE A 94 -27.23 -5.22 -5.93
N VAL A 95 -27.57 -4.75 -7.12
CA VAL A 95 -26.87 -5.02 -8.38
C VAL A 95 -26.05 -3.81 -8.76
N ARG A 96 -24.77 -4.00 -9.02
CA ARG A 96 -23.84 -2.93 -9.41
C ARG A 96 -23.25 -3.22 -10.77
N LEU A 97 -23.03 -2.18 -11.57
CA LEU A 97 -22.23 -2.32 -12.78
C LEU A 97 -20.76 -2.51 -12.37
N ALA A 98 -20.18 -3.64 -12.76
CA ALA A 98 -18.74 -3.83 -12.62
C ALA A 98 -18.04 -3.01 -13.70
N VAL A 99 -17.30 -1.98 -13.29
CA VAL A 99 -16.64 -1.08 -14.22
C VAL A 99 -15.24 -1.59 -14.46
N GLY A 100 -15.00 -2.15 -15.62
CA GLY A 100 -13.71 -2.63 -16.05
C GLY A 100 -13.85 -3.41 -17.34
N ASN A 101 -12.81 -3.49 -18.13
CA ASN A 101 -12.80 -4.20 -19.38
C ASN A 101 -12.89 -5.71 -19.12
N ALA A 102 -14.07 -6.28 -19.09
CA ALA A 102 -14.33 -7.70 -18.85
C ALA A 102 -13.89 -8.62 -20.00
N SER A 103 -12.89 -8.23 -20.77
CA SER A 103 -12.42 -9.03 -21.92
C SER A 103 -11.25 -9.96 -21.61
N SER A 104 -10.81 -10.03 -20.38
CA SER A 104 -9.78 -10.97 -19.95
C SER A 104 -10.12 -11.53 -18.56
N SER A 105 -9.63 -12.71 -18.28
CA SER A 105 -9.79 -13.47 -17.04
C SER A 105 -9.21 -12.78 -15.79
N ASP A 106 -9.38 -11.47 -15.66
CA ASP A 106 -8.81 -10.69 -14.62
C ASP A 106 -9.74 -10.70 -13.40
N ASP A 107 -9.21 -11.20 -12.31
CA ASP A 107 -9.87 -11.28 -11.02
C ASP A 107 -10.23 -9.89 -10.51
N PHE A 108 -11.50 -9.63 -10.29
CA PHE A 108 -11.96 -8.42 -9.63
C PHE A 108 -11.73 -8.55 -8.13
N THR A 109 -10.85 -7.75 -7.58
CA THR A 109 -10.64 -7.67 -6.14
C THR A 109 -11.03 -6.28 -5.65
N GLY A 110 -11.88 -6.20 -4.64
CA GLY A 110 -12.32 -4.97 -3.99
C GLY A 110 -12.11 -5.03 -2.49
N TRP A 111 -12.33 -3.91 -1.83
CA TRP A 111 -12.42 -3.88 -0.37
C TRP A 111 -13.53 -4.82 0.10
N GLY A 112 -13.16 -5.88 0.82
CA GLY A 112 -14.09 -6.89 1.33
C GLY A 112 -14.30 -8.09 0.41
N ILE A 113 -13.69 -8.15 -0.77
CA ILE A 113 -13.71 -9.35 -1.62
C ILE A 113 -12.38 -10.07 -1.44
N ALA A 114 -12.43 -11.33 -1.05
CA ALA A 114 -11.24 -12.17 -0.98
C ALA A 114 -10.67 -12.35 -2.39
N ALA A 115 -9.37 -12.10 -2.57
CA ALA A 115 -8.73 -12.36 -3.85
C ALA A 115 -8.78 -13.86 -4.17
N VAL A 116 -9.00 -14.22 -5.44
CA VAL A 116 -9.05 -15.61 -5.89
C VAL A 116 -7.72 -16.31 -5.62
N SER A 117 -7.76 -17.50 -5.05
CA SER A 117 -6.58 -18.30 -4.72
C SER A 117 -5.81 -18.69 -5.99
N GLY A 118 -4.54 -18.35 -6.06
CA GLY A 118 -3.61 -18.80 -7.11
C GLY A 118 -2.92 -17.73 -7.94
N THR A 119 -3.27 -16.45 -7.79
CA THR A 119 -2.54 -15.34 -8.43
C THR A 119 -1.40 -14.85 -7.54
N THR A 120 -0.26 -14.59 -8.13
CA THR A 120 0.86 -13.89 -7.46
C THR A 120 0.35 -12.51 -7.09
N ARG A 121 0.22 -12.24 -5.78
CA ARG A 121 -0.45 -11.03 -5.29
C ARG A 121 0.58 -9.98 -4.94
N GLU A 122 0.75 -9.04 -5.82
CA GLU A 122 1.39 -7.79 -5.42
C GLU A 122 0.39 -6.93 -4.65
N ILE A 123 0.81 -6.45 -3.49
CA ILE A 123 0.01 -5.50 -2.73
C ILE A 123 -0.06 -4.18 -3.48
N ARG A 124 -1.26 -3.63 -3.67
CA ARG A 124 -1.42 -2.29 -4.21
C ARG A 124 -1.04 -1.26 -3.15
N THR A 125 0.12 -0.67 -3.30
CA THR A 125 0.59 0.43 -2.45
C THR A 125 0.29 1.78 -3.11
N TRP A 126 0.18 2.80 -2.27
CA TRP A 126 -0.17 4.15 -2.70
C TRP A 126 0.92 5.12 -2.26
N SER A 127 1.22 6.07 -3.13
CA SER A 127 1.98 7.26 -2.79
C SER A 127 1.11 8.50 -2.99
N HIS A 128 1.28 9.49 -2.15
CA HIS A 128 0.58 10.75 -2.25
C HIS A 128 1.45 11.88 -1.70
N ASP A 129 1.25 13.06 -2.22
CA ASP A 129 1.90 14.27 -1.73
C ASP A 129 1.08 15.50 -2.13
N ASN A 130 1.29 16.61 -1.47
CA ASN A 130 0.60 17.86 -1.75
C ASN A 130 1.47 18.79 -2.60
N PHE A 131 0.89 19.36 -3.65
CA PHE A 131 1.45 20.48 -4.39
C PHE A 131 0.60 21.73 -4.11
N GLY A 132 1.05 22.57 -3.19
CA GLY A 132 0.22 23.61 -2.63
C GLY A 132 -0.99 23.01 -1.88
N GLU A 133 -2.21 23.36 -2.32
CA GLU A 133 -3.44 22.84 -1.73
C GLU A 133 -4.01 21.60 -2.45
N ASP A 134 -3.46 21.27 -3.62
CA ASP A 134 -3.89 20.12 -4.42
C ASP A 134 -3.20 18.84 -3.94
N LEU A 135 -3.93 17.74 -4.01
CA LEU A 135 -3.41 16.43 -3.64
C LEU A 135 -3.07 15.63 -4.90
N PHE A 136 -1.83 15.16 -4.99
CA PHE A 136 -1.39 14.20 -5.99
C PHE A 136 -1.36 12.80 -5.40
N ILE A 137 -1.81 11.83 -6.17
CA ILE A 137 -1.99 10.45 -5.73
C ILE A 137 -1.56 9.53 -6.84
N ASN A 138 -0.87 8.45 -6.48
CA ASN A 138 -0.45 7.44 -7.43
C ASN A 138 -0.59 6.05 -6.80
N PRO A 139 -1.45 5.19 -7.33
CA PRO A 139 -1.34 3.75 -7.10
C PRO A 139 -0.04 3.26 -7.77
N ARG A 140 0.73 2.42 -7.09
CA ARG A 140 1.98 1.89 -7.63
C ARG A 140 1.75 1.19 -8.96
N ASP A 141 2.61 1.48 -9.94
CA ASP A 141 2.56 0.97 -11.32
C ASP A 141 1.30 1.34 -12.10
N GLU A 142 0.62 2.41 -11.68
CA GLU A 142 -0.52 2.99 -12.38
C GLU A 142 -0.36 4.49 -12.62
N SER A 143 -1.42 5.12 -13.17
CA SER A 143 -1.46 6.55 -13.50
C SER A 143 -1.33 7.44 -12.25
N VAL A 144 -0.90 8.66 -12.49
CA VAL A 144 -0.85 9.72 -11.48
C VAL A 144 -2.12 10.57 -11.57
N TYR A 145 -2.72 10.86 -10.43
CA TYR A 145 -3.97 11.62 -10.34
C TYR A 145 -3.79 12.89 -9.54
N ARG A 146 -4.50 13.95 -9.91
CA ARG A 146 -4.61 15.21 -9.18
C ARG A 146 -6.04 15.39 -8.68
N TRP A 147 -6.19 15.62 -7.38
CA TRP A 147 -7.40 16.14 -6.79
C TRP A 147 -7.22 17.65 -6.57
N ASP A 148 -8.03 18.44 -7.26
CA ASP A 148 -8.01 19.89 -7.18
C ASP A 148 -8.93 20.35 -6.05
N LYS A 149 -8.37 20.99 -5.03
CA LYS A 149 -9.11 21.48 -3.87
C LYS A 149 -10.25 22.43 -4.24
N THR A 150 -10.09 23.21 -5.29
CA THR A 150 -11.10 24.22 -5.69
C THR A 150 -12.42 23.59 -6.13
N ASN A 151 -12.38 22.34 -6.59
CA ASN A 151 -13.54 21.59 -7.01
C ASN A 151 -14.31 20.93 -5.86
N GLY A 152 -13.79 20.99 -4.64
CA GLY A 152 -14.41 20.44 -3.43
C GLY A 152 -14.38 18.91 -3.32
N LEU A 153 -14.84 18.40 -2.18
CA LEU A 153 -14.75 16.98 -1.81
C LEU A 153 -15.65 16.05 -2.65
N SER A 154 -16.67 16.59 -3.30
CA SER A 154 -17.58 15.82 -4.17
C SER A 154 -16.99 15.53 -5.55
N THR A 155 -15.93 16.22 -5.95
CA THR A 155 -15.25 16.03 -7.22
C THR A 155 -14.08 15.07 -7.06
N ARG A 156 -13.96 14.12 -7.96
CA ARG A 156 -12.90 13.11 -7.95
C ARG A 156 -11.59 13.63 -8.52
N ALA A 157 -10.50 12.97 -8.13
CA ALA A 157 -9.20 13.17 -8.74
C ALA A 157 -9.24 12.79 -10.23
N VAL A 158 -8.46 13.50 -11.03
CA VAL A 158 -8.37 13.33 -12.48
C VAL A 158 -6.94 12.92 -12.84
N GLU A 159 -6.79 12.00 -13.77
CA GLU A 159 -5.48 11.60 -14.28
C GLU A 159 -4.75 12.80 -14.89
N ILE A 160 -3.53 13.07 -14.45
CA ILE A 160 -2.79 14.27 -14.82
C ILE A 160 -2.51 14.36 -16.33
N SER A 161 -2.31 13.22 -16.99
CA SER A 161 -2.06 13.16 -18.45
C SER A 161 -3.25 13.61 -19.30
N THR A 162 -4.47 13.58 -18.74
CA THR A 162 -5.72 13.95 -19.41
C THR A 162 -6.15 15.40 -19.13
N ILE A 163 -5.50 16.08 -18.19
CA ILE A 163 -5.84 17.45 -17.82
C ILE A 163 -5.43 18.40 -18.94
N SER A 164 -6.31 19.36 -19.28
CA SER A 164 -6.01 20.38 -20.30
C SER A 164 -4.77 21.18 -19.93
N GLY A 165 -3.81 21.25 -20.85
CA GLY A 165 -2.51 21.89 -20.64
C GLY A 165 -1.43 20.95 -20.10
N ALA A 166 -1.73 19.68 -19.89
CA ALA A 166 -0.71 18.69 -19.57
C ALA A 166 0.18 18.41 -20.80
N GLU A 167 1.49 18.47 -20.60
CA GLU A 167 2.47 18.19 -21.64
C GLU A 167 3.42 17.07 -21.20
N ASN A 168 3.32 15.90 -21.84
CA ASN A 168 4.14 14.71 -21.52
C ASN A 168 4.10 14.31 -20.04
N ALA A 169 2.98 14.53 -19.34
CA ALA A 169 2.80 14.10 -17.98
C ALA A 169 2.93 12.56 -17.86
N PRO A 170 3.44 12.04 -16.73
CA PRO A 170 3.54 10.62 -16.49
C PRO A 170 2.20 9.90 -16.63
N THR A 171 2.19 8.78 -17.38
CA THR A 171 1.03 7.90 -17.53
C THR A 171 1.10 6.68 -16.62
N VAL A 172 2.27 6.42 -16.04
CA VAL A 172 2.51 5.35 -15.07
C VAL A 172 3.67 5.75 -14.17
N ALA A 173 3.61 5.43 -12.88
CA ALA A 173 4.70 5.62 -11.94
C ALA A 173 4.64 4.60 -10.78
N LYS A 174 5.80 4.23 -10.24
CA LYS A 174 5.89 3.41 -9.01
C LYS A 174 5.66 4.22 -7.74
N GLN A 175 6.09 5.47 -7.74
CA GLN A 175 5.93 6.41 -6.63
C GLN A 175 5.98 7.84 -7.14
N ILE A 176 5.27 8.74 -6.47
CA ILE A 176 5.37 10.19 -6.68
C ILE A 176 5.81 10.89 -5.38
N MET A 177 6.36 12.07 -5.55
CA MET A 177 6.78 12.96 -4.47
C MET A 177 6.80 14.40 -4.96
N VAL A 178 6.54 15.36 -4.08
CA VAL A 178 6.72 16.79 -4.37
C VAL A 178 7.97 17.29 -3.65
N ASP A 179 8.86 17.93 -4.39
CA ASP A 179 10.08 18.51 -3.86
C ASP A 179 10.43 19.81 -4.62
N GLU A 180 10.83 20.87 -3.89
CA GLU A 180 11.26 22.14 -4.45
C GLU A 180 10.39 22.65 -5.61
N ASN A 181 9.06 22.63 -5.42
CA ASN A 181 8.05 23.00 -6.43
C ASN A 181 8.01 22.13 -7.70
N HIS A 182 8.56 20.93 -7.65
CA HIS A 182 8.48 19.94 -8.72
C HIS A 182 7.67 18.72 -8.30
N LEU A 183 6.86 18.19 -9.18
CA LEU A 183 6.30 16.86 -9.05
C LEU A 183 7.28 15.85 -9.63
N ILE A 184 7.78 14.95 -8.82
CA ILE A 184 8.74 13.91 -9.20
C ILE A 184 8.00 12.57 -9.31
N ALA A 185 8.20 11.86 -10.42
CA ALA A 185 7.69 10.51 -10.65
C ALA A 185 8.86 9.53 -10.78
N PHE A 186 8.85 8.47 -9.96
CA PHE A 186 9.87 7.43 -9.92
C PHE A 186 9.37 6.17 -10.62
N GLY A 187 10.24 5.46 -11.35
CA GLY A 187 9.89 4.26 -12.09
C GLY A 187 8.76 4.52 -13.08
N THR A 188 8.92 5.53 -13.92
CA THR A 188 7.87 6.11 -14.77
C THR A 188 8.04 5.73 -16.24
N ASN A 189 7.10 6.15 -17.09
CA ASN A 189 7.16 5.92 -18.53
C ASN A 189 8.26 6.74 -19.19
N ILE A 190 8.86 6.18 -20.24
CA ILE A 190 9.84 6.85 -21.08
C ILE A 190 9.19 8.08 -21.73
N TYR A 191 9.94 9.17 -21.80
CA TYR A 191 9.50 10.43 -22.39
C TYR A 191 8.86 10.24 -23.78
N GLY A 192 7.66 10.78 -23.95
CA GLY A 192 6.90 10.66 -25.19
C GLY A 192 6.31 9.28 -25.50
N THR A 193 6.37 8.35 -24.56
CA THR A 193 5.79 6.99 -24.70
C THR A 193 4.93 6.63 -23.50
N THR A 194 4.25 5.48 -23.56
CA THR A 194 3.53 4.87 -22.43
C THR A 194 4.32 3.69 -21.81
N THR A 195 5.49 3.36 -22.37
CA THR A 195 6.31 2.24 -21.88
C THR A 195 7.01 2.65 -20.58
N GLN A 196 6.78 1.90 -19.52
CA GLN A 196 7.41 2.10 -18.21
C GLN A 196 8.89 1.68 -18.26
N ASP A 197 9.76 2.52 -17.70
CA ASP A 197 11.14 2.18 -17.36
C ASP A 197 11.25 2.22 -15.82
N PRO A 198 11.48 1.07 -15.18
CA PRO A 198 11.49 0.98 -13.72
C PRO A 198 12.62 1.75 -13.04
N LEU A 199 13.61 2.24 -13.77
CA LEU A 199 14.74 3.04 -13.25
C LEU A 199 14.69 4.51 -13.64
N LEU A 200 13.66 4.94 -14.38
CA LEU A 200 13.53 6.31 -14.84
C LEU A 200 12.89 7.19 -13.78
N ILE A 201 13.47 8.36 -13.56
CA ILE A 201 12.91 9.43 -12.74
C ILE A 201 12.59 10.59 -13.65
N ARG A 202 11.36 11.13 -13.59
CA ARG A 202 10.97 12.34 -14.33
C ARG A 202 10.45 13.37 -13.33
N PHE A 203 10.73 14.62 -13.58
CA PHE A 203 10.23 15.73 -12.76
C PHE A 203 9.65 16.83 -13.64
N SER A 204 8.62 17.49 -13.09
CA SER A 204 7.86 18.54 -13.75
C SER A 204 8.66 19.83 -13.87
N ASP A 205 8.14 20.78 -14.62
CA ASP A 205 8.61 22.15 -14.61
C ASP A 205 8.39 22.81 -13.24
N ASP A 206 9.14 23.86 -12.96
CA ASP A 206 9.04 24.65 -11.74
C ASP A 206 7.65 25.27 -11.63
N GLU A 207 7.02 25.12 -10.46
CA GLU A 207 5.66 25.58 -10.17
C GLU A 207 4.55 25.06 -11.13
N ASN A 208 4.87 24.11 -12.03
CA ASN A 208 3.90 23.56 -12.98
C ASN A 208 3.95 22.02 -13.03
N GLN A 209 3.13 21.40 -12.21
CA GLN A 209 3.05 19.96 -12.03
C GLN A 209 2.45 19.18 -13.23
N LEU A 210 1.98 19.86 -14.27
CA LEU A 210 1.44 19.24 -15.48
C LEU A 210 2.41 19.25 -16.66
N LEU A 211 3.51 20.00 -16.54
CA LEU A 211 4.46 20.21 -17.63
C LEU A 211 5.72 19.35 -17.42
N PHE A 212 5.85 18.30 -18.21
CA PHE A 212 7.00 17.40 -18.20
C PHE A 212 7.80 17.42 -19.50
N THR A 213 7.54 18.40 -20.36
CA THR A 213 8.25 18.54 -21.64
C THR A 213 9.64 19.14 -21.43
N VAL A 214 10.67 18.37 -21.79
CA VAL A 214 12.07 18.80 -21.75
C VAL A 214 12.30 19.79 -22.89
N ARG A 215 12.53 21.07 -22.56
CA ARG A 215 12.79 22.15 -23.52
C ARG A 215 13.65 23.25 -22.91
N SER A 216 14.24 24.06 -23.76
CA SER A 216 14.97 25.25 -23.28
C SER A 216 14.02 26.19 -22.51
N GLY A 217 14.43 26.60 -21.31
CA GLY A 217 13.65 27.45 -20.40
C GLY A 217 12.65 26.71 -19.52
N SER A 218 12.55 25.39 -19.59
CA SER A 218 11.81 24.54 -18.65
C SER A 218 12.75 23.86 -17.69
N ALA A 219 12.33 23.68 -16.46
CA ALA A 219 13.00 22.88 -15.45
C ALA A 219 12.73 21.38 -15.60
N ALA A 220 11.66 21.03 -16.34
CA ALA A 220 11.28 19.63 -16.58
C ALA A 220 12.42 18.84 -17.21
N ASN A 221 12.74 17.70 -16.63
CA ASN A 221 13.81 16.81 -17.10
C ASN A 221 13.62 15.40 -16.60
N PHE A 222 14.57 14.53 -16.90
CA PHE A 222 14.59 13.14 -16.45
C PHE A 222 16.00 12.69 -16.08
N LEU A 223 16.09 11.69 -15.21
CA LEU A 223 17.31 11.03 -14.79
C LEU A 223 17.07 9.52 -14.81
N THR A 224 18.12 8.76 -15.08
CA THR A 224 18.07 7.30 -14.99
C THR A 224 18.96 6.83 -13.84
N ILE A 225 18.44 5.95 -13.00
CA ILE A 225 19.20 5.35 -11.90
C ILE A 225 20.22 4.38 -12.51
N GLY A 226 21.48 4.54 -12.15
CA GLY A 226 22.60 3.82 -12.79
C GLY A 226 22.81 2.39 -12.32
N SER A 227 22.11 1.90 -11.30
CA SER A 227 22.26 0.55 -10.76
C SER A 227 20.96 -0.01 -10.18
N GLY A 228 20.78 -1.31 -10.32
CA GLY A 228 19.57 -2.03 -9.97
C GLY A 228 18.75 -2.43 -11.20
N SER A 229 17.70 -3.19 -10.97
CA SER A 229 16.72 -3.59 -11.99
C SER A 229 15.41 -2.82 -11.87
N GLU A 230 15.10 -2.34 -10.67
CA GLU A 230 13.88 -1.57 -10.41
C GLU A 230 14.03 -0.62 -9.22
N PHE A 231 13.26 0.45 -9.28
CA PHE A 231 13.01 1.35 -8.16
C PHE A 231 12.07 0.70 -7.15
N VAL A 232 12.41 0.77 -5.86
CA VAL A 232 11.58 0.22 -4.78
C VAL A 232 10.90 1.31 -3.96
N GLN A 233 11.66 2.25 -3.40
CA GLN A 233 11.13 3.30 -2.53
C GLN A 233 11.96 4.59 -2.63
N ALA A 234 11.32 5.74 -2.44
CA ALA A 234 11.99 7.00 -2.18
C ALA A 234 11.46 7.64 -0.90
N ILE A 235 12.34 8.27 -0.14
CA ILE A 235 11.99 9.02 1.08
C ILE A 235 12.69 10.37 1.07
N LYS A 236 11.92 11.42 1.32
CA LYS A 236 12.42 12.78 1.49
C LYS A 236 13.02 12.94 2.87
N THR A 237 14.24 13.42 2.93
CA THR A 237 14.90 13.88 4.15
C THR A 237 15.04 15.41 4.12
N LYS A 238 15.61 16.01 5.13
CA LYS A 238 15.84 17.47 5.16
C LYS A 238 16.83 17.98 4.10
N ARG A 239 17.70 17.11 3.56
CA ARG A 239 18.82 17.53 2.69
C ARG A 239 18.78 16.90 1.30
N GLU A 240 18.14 15.75 1.18
CA GLU A 240 18.15 14.94 -0.03
C GLU A 240 16.98 13.96 -0.03
N ILE A 241 16.69 13.41 -1.18
CA ILE A 241 15.76 12.30 -1.33
C ILE A 241 16.59 11.03 -1.43
N LEU A 242 16.39 10.10 -0.52
CA LEU A 242 16.98 8.77 -0.59
C LEU A 242 16.14 7.90 -1.51
N VAL A 243 16.80 7.24 -2.46
CA VAL A 243 16.17 6.44 -3.50
C VAL A 243 16.76 5.04 -3.47
N TRP A 244 15.93 4.05 -3.15
CA TRP A 244 16.31 2.64 -3.16
C TRP A 244 15.93 1.97 -4.47
N THR A 245 16.87 1.20 -4.99
CA THR A 245 16.58 0.14 -5.94
C THR A 245 16.60 -1.22 -5.22
N ASP A 246 16.38 -2.28 -5.96
CA ASP A 246 16.48 -3.66 -5.45
C ASP A 246 17.87 -4.01 -4.88
N VAL A 247 18.95 -3.29 -5.25
CA VAL A 247 20.34 -3.61 -4.86
C VAL A 247 21.16 -2.43 -4.37
N SER A 248 20.67 -1.19 -4.46
CA SER A 248 21.48 0.01 -4.18
C SER A 248 20.68 1.14 -3.57
N LEU A 249 21.39 2.07 -2.92
CA LEU A 249 20.86 3.30 -2.38
C LEU A 249 21.52 4.50 -3.06
N HIS A 250 20.69 5.43 -3.48
CA HIS A 250 21.08 6.67 -4.14
C HIS A 250 20.59 7.89 -3.37
N SER A 251 21.28 9.00 -3.58
CA SER A 251 20.91 10.35 -3.14
C SER A 251 20.47 11.15 -4.35
N LEU A 252 19.23 11.60 -4.36
CA LEU A 252 18.71 12.56 -5.31
C LEU A 252 18.64 13.93 -4.64
N ARG A 253 19.31 14.93 -5.21
CA ARG A 253 19.40 16.27 -4.62
C ARG A 253 19.00 17.33 -5.62
N TYR A 254 18.31 18.35 -5.11
CA TYR A 254 18.11 19.58 -5.86
C TYR A 254 19.43 20.36 -5.95
N ILE A 255 19.90 20.61 -7.15
CA ILE A 255 21.16 21.30 -7.45
C ILE A 255 20.96 22.63 -8.20
N GLY A 256 19.71 22.93 -8.56
CA GLY A 256 19.34 24.16 -9.25
C GLY A 256 19.70 24.16 -10.74
N TYR A 257 19.42 25.33 -11.37
CA TYR A 257 19.68 25.55 -12.79
C TYR A 257 21.15 25.27 -13.14
N PRO A 258 21.49 24.62 -14.30
CA PRO A 258 20.55 24.22 -15.35
C PRO A 258 20.00 22.77 -15.25
N LEU A 259 20.45 21.96 -14.32
CA LEU A 259 20.11 20.53 -14.26
C LEU A 259 18.95 20.21 -13.30
N TYR A 260 18.72 21.10 -12.35
CA TYR A 260 17.71 21.03 -11.28
C TYR A 260 17.92 19.87 -10.30
N TYR A 261 18.06 18.64 -10.76
CA TYR A 261 18.33 17.49 -9.92
C TYR A 261 19.59 16.74 -10.36
N GLY A 262 20.31 16.20 -9.38
CA GLY A 262 21.43 15.29 -9.59
C GLY A 262 21.24 14.04 -8.73
N ILE A 263 21.63 12.89 -9.26
CA ILE A 263 21.56 11.60 -8.57
C ILE A 263 22.96 11.01 -8.41
N ASP A 264 23.30 10.64 -7.17
CA ASP A 264 24.58 10.01 -6.82
C ASP A 264 24.33 8.69 -6.11
N GLN A 265 25.11 7.67 -6.41
CA GLN A 265 25.05 6.41 -5.69
C GLN A 265 25.78 6.53 -4.34
N ILE A 266 25.05 6.27 -3.25
CA ILE A 266 25.61 6.26 -1.89
C ILE A 266 26.33 4.94 -1.63
N THR A 267 25.65 3.83 -1.95
CA THR A 267 26.16 2.49 -1.72
C THR A 267 25.52 1.47 -2.64
N SER A 268 26.27 0.40 -2.90
CA SER A 268 25.80 -0.82 -3.57
C SER A 268 25.62 -1.96 -2.59
N SER A 269 24.98 -3.03 -3.01
CA SER A 269 24.79 -4.25 -2.18
C SER A 269 24.00 -4.00 -0.88
N ILE A 270 23.11 -3.01 -0.90
CA ILE A 270 22.12 -2.78 0.14
C ILE A 270 20.74 -3.05 -0.42
N THR A 271 19.98 -3.83 0.30
CA THR A 271 18.60 -4.21 -0.05
C THR A 271 17.60 -3.46 0.81
N ILE A 272 16.38 -3.36 0.32
CA ILE A 272 15.20 -2.94 1.07
C ILE A 272 14.12 -4.01 0.91
N MET A 273 13.34 -4.25 1.95
CA MET A 273 12.36 -5.35 1.96
C MET A 273 11.17 -5.08 1.05
N GLY A 274 10.66 -3.85 1.04
CA GLY A 274 9.50 -3.47 0.24
C GLY A 274 9.33 -1.95 0.15
N SER A 275 8.30 -1.53 -0.56
CA SER A 275 8.03 -0.13 -0.89
C SER A 275 7.63 0.76 0.29
N LYS A 276 7.40 0.19 1.47
CA LYS A 276 7.06 0.89 2.72
C LYS A 276 7.97 0.48 3.90
N ALA A 277 9.09 -0.18 3.62
CA ALA A 277 9.98 -0.73 4.64
C ALA A 277 10.96 0.28 5.26
N ALA A 278 10.99 1.51 4.74
CA ALA A 278 11.84 2.59 5.26
C ALA A 278 11.00 3.75 5.83
N VAL A 279 11.54 4.41 6.86
CA VAL A 279 10.92 5.58 7.49
C VAL A 279 11.99 6.59 7.92
N ALA A 280 11.68 7.88 7.74
CA ALA A 280 12.53 8.98 8.18
C ALA A 280 12.19 9.40 9.61
N VAL A 281 13.22 9.60 10.42
CA VAL A 281 13.13 10.09 11.80
C VAL A 281 14.15 11.20 11.97
N GLU A 282 13.72 12.42 12.18
CA GLU A 282 14.59 13.59 12.31
C GLU A 282 15.58 13.74 11.14
N ASP A 283 16.86 13.43 11.38
CA ASP A 283 17.92 13.50 10.38
C ASP A 283 18.44 12.11 9.95
N ALA A 284 17.76 11.05 10.36
CA ALA A 284 18.11 9.67 10.03
C ALA A 284 16.98 8.97 9.28
N VAL A 285 17.32 7.97 8.48
CA VAL A 285 16.36 7.07 7.86
C VAL A 285 16.68 5.65 8.26
N PHE A 286 15.68 4.95 8.75
CA PHE A 286 15.78 3.55 9.17
C PHE A 286 15.01 2.67 8.19
N TRP A 287 15.54 1.50 7.85
CA TRP A 287 14.84 0.55 6.99
C TRP A 287 15.16 -0.91 7.30
N MET A 288 14.20 -1.75 6.94
CA MET A 288 14.36 -3.19 6.97
C MET A 288 14.84 -3.66 5.57
N GLY A 289 16.01 -4.26 5.53
CA GLY A 289 16.52 -4.95 4.35
C GLY A 289 16.16 -6.43 4.37
N LYS A 290 16.61 -7.19 3.36
CA LYS A 290 16.29 -8.62 3.23
C LYS A 290 16.94 -9.50 4.31
N ASP A 291 17.99 -9.01 4.93
CA ASP A 291 18.80 -9.77 5.89
C ASP A 291 19.23 -8.99 7.15
N ASN A 292 19.07 -7.67 7.14
CA ASN A 292 19.49 -6.80 8.24
C ASN A 292 18.61 -5.55 8.32
N PHE A 293 18.72 -4.86 9.44
CA PHE A 293 18.22 -3.49 9.60
C PHE A 293 19.35 -2.50 9.37
N TYR A 294 19.02 -1.37 8.80
CA TYR A 294 19.98 -0.33 8.40
C TYR A 294 19.55 1.05 8.86
N VAL A 295 20.53 1.94 8.97
CA VAL A 295 20.31 3.37 9.19
C VAL A 295 21.18 4.20 8.26
N TYR A 296 20.61 5.29 7.76
CA TYR A 296 21.33 6.36 7.08
C TYR A 296 21.28 7.62 7.95
N ALA A 297 22.45 8.15 8.27
CA ALA A 297 22.63 9.42 8.98
C ALA A 297 23.88 10.12 8.43
N GLY A 298 23.82 10.55 7.15
CA GLY A 298 24.98 11.02 6.39
C GLY A 298 25.91 9.91 5.90
N GLY A 299 25.54 8.67 6.09
CA GLY A 299 26.20 7.45 5.62
C GLY A 299 25.43 6.23 6.10
N THR A 300 25.54 5.12 5.36
CA THR A 300 24.84 3.88 5.66
C THR A 300 25.57 3.06 6.71
N LYS A 301 24.83 2.52 7.67
CA LYS A 301 25.32 1.58 8.67
C LYS A 301 24.29 0.46 8.90
N THR A 302 24.80 -0.75 9.14
CA THR A 302 23.98 -1.84 9.64
C THR A 302 23.67 -1.60 11.12
N LEU A 303 22.40 -1.74 11.51
CA LEU A 303 21.99 -1.69 12.91
C LEU A 303 22.24 -3.06 13.55
N PRO A 304 23.03 -3.15 14.61
CA PRO A 304 23.12 -4.36 15.40
C PRO A 304 21.75 -4.72 15.97
N CYS A 305 21.23 -5.88 15.62
CA CYS A 305 19.91 -6.32 16.07
C CYS A 305 20.01 -7.62 16.88
N THR A 306 19.65 -7.55 18.14
CA THR A 306 19.71 -8.70 19.06
C THR A 306 18.63 -9.74 18.80
N VAL A 307 17.56 -9.35 18.09
CA VAL A 307 16.42 -10.22 17.74
C VAL A 307 16.40 -10.59 16.26
N LYS A 308 17.49 -10.36 15.54
CA LYS A 308 17.61 -10.55 14.10
C LYS A 308 17.15 -11.93 13.65
N ASP A 309 17.71 -12.99 14.26
CA ASP A 309 17.41 -14.36 13.88
C ASP A 309 15.93 -14.70 14.11
N LYS A 310 15.35 -14.17 15.20
CA LYS A 310 13.94 -14.36 15.51
C LYS A 310 13.02 -13.76 14.44
N VAL A 311 13.39 -12.61 13.90
CA VAL A 311 12.60 -11.91 12.87
C VAL A 311 12.78 -12.58 11.51
N PHE A 312 14.02 -12.74 11.04
CA PHE A 312 14.29 -13.18 9.67
C PHE A 312 14.12 -14.68 9.43
N LEU A 313 14.24 -15.54 10.47
CA LEU A 313 13.92 -16.96 10.34
C LEU A 313 12.42 -17.25 10.18
N ASP A 314 11.57 -16.37 10.69
CA ASP A 314 10.12 -16.50 10.61
C ASP A 314 9.50 -15.43 9.68
N PHE A 315 10.27 -14.89 8.76
CA PHE A 315 9.81 -13.88 7.81
C PHE A 315 9.23 -14.52 6.55
N ASN A 316 8.02 -14.13 6.16
CA ASN A 316 7.39 -14.59 4.93
C ASN A 316 7.92 -13.80 3.72
N ASN A 317 8.90 -14.36 3.02
CA ASN A 317 9.53 -13.72 1.88
C ASN A 317 8.59 -13.54 0.67
N GLU A 318 7.56 -14.38 0.52
CA GLU A 318 6.58 -14.26 -0.57
C GLU A 318 5.70 -13.02 -0.42
N GLN A 319 5.60 -12.48 0.79
CA GLN A 319 4.78 -11.32 1.13
C GLN A 319 5.62 -10.13 1.63
N ALA A 320 6.87 -10.03 1.20
CA ALA A 320 7.82 -9.01 1.62
C ALA A 320 7.33 -7.58 1.37
N ASP A 321 6.58 -7.36 0.30
CA ASP A 321 6.01 -6.05 -0.05
C ASP A 321 4.96 -5.52 0.95
N LYS A 322 4.46 -6.39 1.83
CA LYS A 322 3.53 -5.99 2.89
C LYS A 322 4.21 -5.32 4.07
N VAL A 323 5.53 -5.32 4.16
CA VAL A 323 6.25 -4.67 5.28
C VAL A 323 5.94 -3.18 5.33
N VAL A 324 5.54 -2.72 6.51
CA VAL A 324 5.25 -1.31 6.77
C VAL A 324 6.09 -0.82 7.93
N ALA A 325 6.87 0.23 7.67
CA ALA A 325 7.62 0.94 8.71
C ALA A 325 6.81 2.12 9.25
N GLY A 326 6.91 2.37 10.55
CA GLY A 326 6.30 3.51 11.23
C GLY A 326 7.20 4.10 12.29
N VAL A 327 6.88 5.29 12.74
CA VAL A 327 7.55 5.97 13.85
C VAL A 327 6.57 6.14 14.99
N ASN A 328 7.01 5.90 16.19
CA ASN A 328 6.37 6.31 17.42
C ASN A 328 7.26 7.35 18.10
N SER A 329 7.03 8.61 17.77
CA SER A 329 7.90 9.72 18.20
C SER A 329 7.88 9.95 19.71
N GLU A 330 6.79 9.58 20.39
CA GLU A 330 6.65 9.72 21.84
C GLU A 330 7.66 8.88 22.62
N TYR A 331 7.91 7.66 22.12
CA TYR A 331 8.81 6.69 22.78
C TYR A 331 10.16 6.53 22.06
N THR A 332 10.45 7.38 21.06
CA THR A 332 11.69 7.29 20.28
C THR A 332 11.88 5.93 19.61
N GLU A 333 10.82 5.46 18.93
CA GLU A 333 10.76 4.13 18.35
C GLU A 333 10.54 4.14 16.86
N VAL A 334 11.16 3.18 16.18
CA VAL A 334 10.83 2.77 14.82
C VAL A 334 10.25 1.38 14.87
N ILE A 335 9.10 1.22 14.22
CA ILE A 335 8.33 -0.02 14.21
C ILE A 335 8.30 -0.57 12.77
N TRP A 336 8.54 -1.86 12.59
CA TRP A 336 8.28 -2.57 11.35
C TRP A 336 7.22 -3.63 11.59
N PHE A 337 6.11 -3.52 10.91
CA PHE A 337 5.08 -4.55 10.86
C PHE A 337 5.37 -5.47 9.68
N TYR A 338 5.33 -6.78 9.89
CA TYR A 338 5.73 -7.74 8.87
C TYR A 338 4.89 -9.03 8.91
N PRO A 339 4.73 -9.72 7.77
CA PRO A 339 4.08 -11.01 7.71
C PRO A 339 5.06 -12.12 8.12
N SER A 340 4.64 -13.02 8.99
CA SER A 340 5.46 -14.16 9.38
C SER A 340 5.24 -15.37 8.48
N GLU A 341 6.26 -16.25 8.40
CA GLU A 341 6.15 -17.53 7.71
C GLU A 341 5.17 -18.47 8.42
N SER A 342 5.11 -18.40 9.75
CA SER A 342 4.13 -19.15 10.53
C SER A 342 2.67 -18.77 10.21
N ASN A 343 2.42 -17.59 9.65
CA ASN A 343 1.12 -17.13 9.16
C ASN A 343 1.02 -17.17 7.62
N SER A 344 1.91 -17.87 6.94
CA SER A 344 1.83 -17.98 5.47
C SER A 344 0.62 -18.80 5.02
N LEU A 345 0.17 -18.57 3.79
CA LEU A 345 -0.90 -19.36 3.18
C LEU A 345 -0.53 -20.85 3.11
N THR A 346 0.74 -21.15 2.90
CA THR A 346 1.27 -22.52 2.86
C THR A 346 1.12 -23.23 4.21
N ASN A 347 1.24 -22.48 5.31
CA ASN A 347 1.10 -23.00 6.68
C ASN A 347 -0.34 -22.86 7.22
N GLY A 348 -1.33 -22.54 6.36
CA GLY A 348 -2.74 -22.43 6.75
C GLY A 348 -3.10 -21.11 7.41
N GLY A 349 -2.23 -20.11 7.33
CA GLY A 349 -2.47 -18.74 7.76
C GLY A 349 -3.10 -17.88 6.67
N THR A 350 -3.14 -16.56 6.90
CA THR A 350 -3.72 -15.57 6.00
C THR A 350 -2.69 -14.95 5.05
N GLY A 351 -1.39 -15.08 5.34
CA GLY A 351 -0.32 -14.38 4.64
C GLY A 351 -0.30 -12.87 4.90
N ASP A 352 -1.06 -12.39 5.88
CA ASP A 352 -1.10 -10.97 6.24
C ASP A 352 -0.12 -10.65 7.37
N ILE A 353 0.07 -9.35 7.60
CA ILE A 353 0.89 -8.85 8.71
C ILE A 353 0.31 -9.36 10.03
N ASP A 354 1.15 -9.99 10.84
CA ASP A 354 0.80 -10.55 12.15
C ASP A 354 1.83 -10.26 13.24
N LYS A 355 3.01 -9.77 12.85
CA LYS A 355 4.12 -9.48 13.77
C LYS A 355 4.68 -8.09 13.59
N TYR A 356 5.34 -7.63 14.63
CA TYR A 356 6.12 -6.40 14.61
C TYR A 356 7.48 -6.58 15.28
N VAL A 357 8.41 -5.73 14.88
CA VAL A 357 9.69 -5.52 15.56
C VAL A 357 9.91 -4.03 15.75
N ILE A 358 10.41 -3.65 16.91
CA ILE A 358 10.64 -2.26 17.29
C ILE A 358 12.11 -2.07 17.63
N TYR A 359 12.65 -0.95 17.15
CA TYR A 359 13.93 -0.42 17.56
C TYR A 359 13.74 0.91 18.28
N ASN A 360 14.05 0.94 19.59
CA ASN A 360 14.12 2.18 20.33
C ASN A 360 15.46 2.85 20.04
N TYR A 361 15.46 3.91 19.22
CA TYR A 361 16.69 4.57 18.79
C TYR A 361 17.30 5.49 19.86
N GLY A 362 16.53 5.83 20.89
CA GLY A 362 17.04 6.57 22.05
C GLY A 362 17.86 5.71 22.99
N GLN A 363 17.50 4.45 23.16
CA GLN A 363 18.13 3.51 24.10
C GLN A 363 18.98 2.42 23.40
N GLY A 364 18.79 2.24 22.09
CA GLY A 364 19.47 1.17 21.34
C GLY A 364 18.97 -0.23 21.64
N ILE A 365 17.70 -0.39 22.02
CA ILE A 365 17.09 -1.65 22.44
C ILE A 365 16.12 -2.15 21.37
N TRP A 366 16.02 -3.48 21.26
CA TRP A 366 15.10 -4.15 20.36
C TRP A 366 14.06 -4.96 21.12
N TYR A 367 12.82 -4.92 20.65
CA TYR A 367 11.77 -5.81 21.10
C TYR A 367 10.81 -6.15 19.95
N PHE A 368 10.02 -7.20 20.12
CA PHE A 368 9.13 -7.74 19.10
C PHE A 368 7.87 -8.30 19.73
N GLY A 369 6.85 -8.49 18.93
CA GLY A 369 5.59 -9.06 19.36
C GLY A 369 4.69 -9.42 18.20
N THR A 370 3.44 -9.72 18.52
CA THR A 370 2.37 -10.05 17.58
C THR A 370 1.35 -8.93 17.57
N LEU A 371 1.07 -8.39 16.39
CA LEU A 371 0.05 -7.35 16.21
C LEU A 371 -0.31 -7.24 14.73
N THR A 372 -1.58 -7.32 14.40
CA THR A 372 -2.12 -7.19 13.03
C THR A 372 -2.36 -5.72 12.70
N ARG A 373 -1.37 -5.07 12.11
CA ARG A 373 -1.51 -3.67 11.62
C ARG A 373 -0.91 -3.53 10.23
N THR A 374 -1.70 -3.03 9.31
CA THR A 374 -1.36 -2.91 7.89
C THR A 374 -0.89 -1.51 7.49
N ALA A 375 -1.08 -0.54 8.33
CA ALA A 375 -0.60 0.83 8.16
C ALA A 375 -0.46 1.51 9.53
N TRP A 376 0.47 2.44 9.62
CA TRP A 376 0.74 3.21 10.83
C TRP A 376 0.95 4.67 10.48
N ILE A 377 0.40 5.56 11.28
CA ILE A 377 0.67 6.99 11.26
C ILE A 377 0.95 7.47 12.67
N ASP A 378 2.07 8.15 12.85
CA ASP A 378 2.44 8.76 14.11
C ASP A 378 1.43 9.84 14.54
N ARG A 379 1.41 10.15 15.80
CA ARG A 379 0.47 11.11 16.37
C ARG A 379 0.47 12.47 15.65
N GLY A 380 1.62 13.02 15.28
CA GLY A 380 1.74 14.32 14.63
C GLY A 380 0.95 15.40 15.38
N ILE A 381 -0.11 15.93 14.76
CA ILE A 381 -1.05 16.88 15.37
C ILE A 381 -2.20 16.19 16.14
N ARG A 382 -2.26 14.88 16.12
CA ARG A 382 -3.28 14.07 16.82
C ARG A 382 -2.83 13.78 18.24
N GLN A 383 -3.78 13.37 19.07
CA GLN A 383 -3.46 12.98 20.44
C GLN A 383 -2.72 11.64 20.50
N PHE A 384 -3.08 10.72 19.64
CA PHE A 384 -2.57 9.34 19.62
C PHE A 384 -2.10 8.94 18.22
N PRO A 385 -1.14 8.00 18.11
CA PRO A 385 -0.87 7.32 16.86
C PRO A 385 -2.09 6.52 16.40
N ILE A 386 -2.25 6.36 15.09
CA ILE A 386 -3.36 5.59 14.50
C ILE A 386 -2.79 4.49 13.63
N ALA A 387 -3.32 3.29 13.78
CA ALA A 387 -2.98 2.17 12.93
C ALA A 387 -4.22 1.53 12.32
N ALA A 388 -4.07 1.01 11.11
CA ALA A 388 -5.10 0.26 10.43
C ALA A 388 -4.99 -1.23 10.78
N GLY A 389 -6.11 -1.81 11.18
CA GLY A 389 -6.31 -3.24 11.29
C GLY A 389 -7.66 -3.59 10.69
N SER A 390 -7.85 -4.83 10.23
CA SER A 390 -9.13 -5.21 9.62
C SER A 390 -10.15 -5.57 10.71
N PRO A 391 -11.37 -4.99 10.71
CA PRO A 391 -11.91 -3.98 9.78
C PRO A 391 -11.79 -2.53 10.30
N ASN A 392 -11.05 -2.26 11.38
CA ASN A 392 -11.10 -1.01 12.14
C ASN A 392 -9.80 -0.18 12.01
N LEU A 393 -9.91 1.11 12.39
CA LEU A 393 -8.78 1.95 12.72
C LEU A 393 -8.67 2.02 14.25
N PHE A 394 -7.45 1.85 14.76
CA PHE A 394 -7.18 1.83 16.18
C PHE A 394 -6.33 3.03 16.59
N ASN A 395 -6.70 3.67 17.69
CA ASN A 395 -5.80 4.56 18.39
C ASN A 395 -4.84 3.72 19.21
N HIS A 396 -3.55 3.99 19.09
CA HIS A 396 -2.50 3.36 19.87
C HIS A 396 -2.03 4.26 21.01
N GLU A 397 -1.30 3.69 21.97
CA GLU A 397 -0.76 4.41 23.13
C GLU A 397 -1.87 5.06 23.96
N THR A 398 -2.99 4.38 24.13
CA THR A 398 -4.12 4.83 24.93
C THR A 398 -4.73 3.67 25.70
N GLY A 399 -5.00 3.88 27.00
CA GLY A 399 -5.55 2.82 27.88
C GLY A 399 -4.51 1.79 28.31
N PHE A 400 -5.00 0.69 28.89
CA PHE A 400 -4.22 -0.42 29.45
C PHE A 400 -4.70 -1.78 28.94
N ASP A 401 -5.51 -1.79 27.89
CA ASP A 401 -6.10 -2.99 27.32
C ASP A 401 -5.92 -3.03 25.79
N ASP A 402 -6.21 -4.17 25.19
CA ASP A 402 -6.27 -4.36 23.75
C ASP A 402 -7.75 -4.38 23.33
N ASP A 403 -8.27 -3.21 22.97
CA ASP A 403 -9.66 -2.99 22.54
C ASP A 403 -10.69 -3.60 23.53
N GLY A 404 -10.52 -3.31 24.81
CA GLY A 404 -11.37 -3.79 25.91
C GLY A 404 -10.99 -5.20 26.42
N SER A 405 -9.97 -5.84 25.86
CA SER A 405 -9.45 -7.12 26.31
C SER A 405 -8.17 -6.94 27.12
N ALA A 406 -7.97 -7.76 28.15
CA ALA A 406 -6.77 -7.68 28.97
C ALA A 406 -5.52 -8.06 28.15
N MET A 407 -4.53 -7.18 28.13
CA MET A 407 -3.23 -7.49 27.53
C MET A 407 -2.43 -8.47 28.39
N THR A 408 -1.88 -9.51 27.76
CA THR A 408 -0.95 -10.41 28.42
C THR A 408 0.44 -9.77 28.44
N SER A 409 0.87 -9.31 29.61
CA SER A 409 2.20 -8.73 29.80
C SER A 409 3.09 -9.68 30.59
N PHE A 410 4.30 -9.92 30.09
CA PHE A 410 5.28 -10.75 30.79
C PHE A 410 6.68 -10.20 30.61
N ILE A 411 7.54 -10.50 31.57
CA ILE A 411 8.98 -10.26 31.48
C ILE A 411 9.67 -11.61 31.70
N GLU A 412 10.50 -12.02 30.76
CA GLU A 412 11.31 -13.22 30.83
C GLU A 412 12.80 -12.82 30.73
N SER A 413 13.58 -13.18 31.74
CA SER A 413 15.04 -13.00 31.67
C SER A 413 15.67 -14.15 30.89
N ALA A 414 16.85 -13.92 30.34
CA ALA A 414 17.70 -15.06 29.95
C ALA A 414 17.98 -15.98 31.16
N PRO A 415 18.20 -17.28 30.92
CA PRO A 415 18.66 -18.15 31.98
C PRO A 415 19.86 -17.56 32.72
N MET A 416 19.75 -17.43 34.04
CA MET A 416 20.82 -16.92 34.88
C MET A 416 21.56 -18.08 35.51
N ASP A 417 22.84 -18.16 35.21
CA ASP A 417 23.71 -19.10 35.89
C ASP A 417 24.18 -18.50 37.23
N ILE A 418 23.87 -19.21 38.31
CA ILE A 418 24.27 -18.78 39.65
C ILE A 418 25.50 -19.62 40.07
N GLY A 419 26.67 -19.09 39.75
CA GLY A 419 27.96 -19.64 40.13
C GLY A 419 28.39 -20.84 39.32
N ASP A 420 28.83 -20.66 38.10
CA ASP A 420 29.46 -21.63 37.15
C ASP A 420 28.78 -22.99 36.96
N GLY A 421 27.56 -23.16 37.47
CA GLY A 421 26.76 -24.37 37.30
C GLY A 421 27.20 -25.63 38.01
N ASP A 422 28.29 -25.62 38.78
CA ASP A 422 28.83 -26.81 39.47
C ASP A 422 28.34 -26.98 40.88
N LYS A 423 27.38 -26.17 41.35
CA LYS A 423 26.81 -26.25 42.69
C LYS A 423 25.29 -26.29 42.68
N PHE A 424 24.73 -27.12 43.53
CA PHE A 424 23.30 -27.06 43.80
C PHE A 424 22.97 -25.82 44.61
N THR A 425 22.12 -24.95 44.04
CA THR A 425 21.67 -23.74 44.71
C THR A 425 20.22 -23.89 45.16
N LEU A 426 19.97 -23.66 46.45
CA LEU A 426 18.62 -23.63 47.01
C LEU A 426 18.12 -22.17 46.98
N VAL A 427 17.16 -21.85 46.11
CA VAL A 427 16.47 -20.56 46.11
C VAL A 427 15.30 -20.64 47.10
N GLN A 428 15.42 -19.97 48.26
CA GLN A 428 14.40 -19.96 49.29
C GLN A 428 13.35 -18.86 49.11
N LYS A 429 13.67 -17.79 48.41
CA LYS A 429 12.78 -16.65 48.22
C LYS A 429 13.20 -15.82 47.01
N VAL A 430 12.23 -15.42 46.22
CA VAL A 430 12.34 -14.41 45.18
C VAL A 430 11.46 -13.24 45.58
N ILE A 431 12.02 -12.03 45.63
CA ILE A 431 11.27 -10.80 45.89
C ILE A 431 11.35 -9.97 44.63
N PRO A 432 10.29 -9.87 43.84
CA PRO A 432 10.25 -8.99 42.72
C PRO A 432 10.18 -7.53 43.22
N ASP A 433 11.05 -6.68 42.69
CA ASP A 433 10.99 -5.23 42.86
C ASP A 433 10.23 -4.62 41.70
N LEU A 434 8.90 -4.60 41.83
CA LEU A 434 7.98 -4.18 40.80
C LEU A 434 7.06 -3.10 41.35
N THR A 435 6.90 -2.02 40.59
CA THR A 435 5.87 -1.01 40.82
C THR A 435 4.73 -1.30 39.84
N PHE A 436 3.52 -1.49 40.36
CA PHE A 436 2.33 -1.65 39.57
C PHE A 436 1.63 -0.29 39.47
N ASP A 437 1.56 0.28 38.26
CA ASP A 437 0.70 1.43 37.93
C ASP A 437 -0.55 0.89 37.23
N GLY A 438 -1.62 0.78 37.95
CA GLY A 438 -2.91 0.33 37.44
C GLY A 438 -3.78 -0.32 38.52
N SER A 439 -5.07 -0.13 38.40
CA SER A 439 -6.12 -0.70 39.28
C SER A 439 -6.57 -2.05 38.81
#